data_2ac0b40cf901316ab71e47b0c2f25866
#
_entry.id   2ac0b40cf901316ab71e47b0c2f25866
#
_cell.length_a   1.000
_cell.length_b   1.000
_cell.length_c   1.000
_cell.angle_alpha   90.00
_cell.angle_beta   90.00
_cell.angle_gamma   90.00
#
_symmetry.space_group_name_H-M   'P 1'
#
loop_
_entity.id
_entity.type
_entity.pdbx_description
1 polymer ?
#
loop_
_entity_poly.entity_id
_entity_poly.type
_entity_poly.pdbx_seq_one_letter_code
_entity_poly.pdbx_strand_id
1 'polypeptide(L)'
;MKKRLLTLVLMLLSLAGCAGQGNEDIPKTGAYTFEDDLGRTISVDKPERVAALTGSFADIWCLAGGEETLVAAAGDSWTSFDLSLSEHVVNLGAIKTPDMELLLAAAPDLVLVSSNTAAQLALLEPLEQAGLTVACFNVTNFSEYLRMLEICTGLTGDGEAY
;
A
#
# COMPACT_ATOMS: atom_id res chain seq x y z
N MET A 1 -37.24 41.24 67.18
CA MET A 1 -36.61 42.30 66.36
C MET A 1 -35.84 41.69 65.24
N LYS A 2 -36.14 42.08 64.10
CA LYS A 2 -36.07 41.50 62.77
C LYS A 2 -34.64 41.33 62.29
N LYS A 3 -34.24 40.13 62.16
CA LYS A 3 -32.98 39.77 61.49
C LYS A 3 -33.26 39.56 59.99
N ARG A 4 -32.87 40.49 59.21
CA ARG A 4 -32.84 40.33 57.79
C ARG A 4 -31.53 39.58 57.43
N LEU A 5 -31.64 38.30 57.35
CA LEU A 5 -30.57 37.48 56.83
C LEU A 5 -30.62 37.64 55.29
N LEU A 6 -29.75 38.50 54.84
CA LEU A 6 -29.52 38.70 53.43
C LEU A 6 -28.84 37.43 52.88
N THR A 7 -29.65 36.60 52.31
CA THR A 7 -29.18 35.41 51.65
C THR A 7 -28.49 35.84 50.34
N LEU A 8 -27.21 36.04 50.45
CA LEU A 8 -26.36 36.19 49.28
C LEU A 8 -26.35 34.84 48.56
N VAL A 9 -27.31 34.67 47.66
CA VAL A 9 -27.27 33.56 46.70
C VAL A 9 -26.13 33.85 45.77
N LEU A 10 -24.98 33.34 46.13
CA LEU A 10 -23.83 33.28 45.25
C LEU A 10 -24.20 32.29 44.15
N MET A 11 -24.69 32.83 43.08
CA MET A 11 -24.98 32.11 41.85
C MET A 11 -23.64 31.74 41.27
N LEU A 12 -23.06 30.62 41.72
CA LEU A 12 -21.98 29.95 41.07
C LEU A 12 -22.52 29.45 39.72
N LEU A 13 -22.34 30.26 38.69
CA LEU A 13 -22.39 29.77 37.33
C LEU A 13 -21.25 28.76 37.19
N SER A 14 -21.58 27.52 37.42
CA SER A 14 -20.80 26.42 36.92
C SER A 14 -20.88 26.49 35.39
N LEU A 15 -19.90 27.15 34.77
CA LEU A 15 -19.54 26.88 33.38
C LEU A 15 -19.10 25.42 33.32
N ALA A 16 -20.07 24.54 33.10
CA ALA A 16 -19.81 23.23 32.57
C ALA A 16 -19.26 23.48 31.13
N GLY A 17 -17.98 23.75 31.09
CA GLY A 17 -17.23 23.61 29.81
C GLY A 17 -17.38 22.16 29.40
N CYS A 18 -18.28 21.87 28.47
CA CYS A 18 -18.14 20.71 27.61
C CYS A 18 -16.79 20.87 26.88
N ALA A 19 -15.74 20.44 27.53
CA ALA A 19 -14.58 19.98 26.85
C ALA A 19 -15.06 18.77 26.03
N GLY A 20 -15.55 19.04 24.83
CA GLY A 20 -15.60 18.05 23.79
C GLY A 20 -14.16 17.57 23.66
N GLN A 21 -13.86 16.45 24.30
CA GLN A 21 -12.78 15.59 23.86
C GLN A 21 -13.19 15.18 22.44
N GLY A 22 -12.80 16.00 21.47
CA GLY A 22 -12.57 15.49 20.15
C GLY A 22 -11.57 14.35 20.39
N ASN A 23 -12.05 13.12 20.35
CA ASN A 23 -11.22 12.05 19.90
C ASN A 23 -10.75 12.54 18.53
N GLU A 24 -9.62 13.22 18.50
CA GLU A 24 -8.76 13.16 17.34
C GLU A 24 -8.43 11.67 17.26
N ASP A 25 -9.19 10.96 16.43
CA ASP A 25 -8.73 9.72 15.86
C ASP A 25 -7.36 10.07 15.28
N ILE A 26 -6.33 9.84 16.07
CA ILE A 26 -4.96 9.76 15.60
C ILE A 26 -5.08 8.72 14.49
N PRO A 27 -4.84 9.07 13.20
CA PRO A 27 -4.88 8.08 12.14
C PRO A 27 -3.92 6.99 12.61
N LYS A 28 -4.44 5.83 12.91
CA LYS A 28 -3.65 4.61 13.04
C LYS A 28 -2.76 4.61 11.82
N THR A 29 -1.45 4.67 12.00
CA THR A 29 -0.38 4.67 11.00
C THR A 29 -0.96 4.58 9.60
N GLY A 30 -1.19 5.76 8.98
CA GLY A 30 -2.17 5.87 7.92
C GLY A 30 -1.74 5.06 6.71
N ALA A 31 -2.72 4.39 6.12
CA ALA A 31 -2.55 3.77 4.82
C ALA A 31 -1.90 4.76 3.84
N TYR A 32 -0.88 4.32 3.12
CA TYR A 32 -0.31 5.10 2.05
C TYR A 32 -1.28 5.11 0.88
N THR A 33 -1.63 6.30 0.41
CA THR A 33 -2.64 6.46 -0.64
C THR A 33 -2.00 7.13 -1.85
N PHE A 34 -2.20 6.55 -3.02
CA PHE A 34 -1.69 7.07 -4.29
C PHE A 34 -2.69 6.81 -5.43
N GLU A 35 -2.50 7.48 -6.55
CA GLU A 35 -3.22 7.19 -7.79
C GLU A 35 -2.35 6.29 -8.66
N ASP A 36 -2.89 5.17 -9.13
CA ASP A 36 -2.21 4.28 -10.06
C ASP A 36 -2.33 4.76 -11.53
N ASP A 37 -1.67 4.07 -12.46
CA ASP A 37 -1.64 4.49 -13.87
C ASP A 37 -2.93 4.18 -14.67
N LEU A 38 -3.96 3.67 -13.97
CA LEU A 38 -5.33 3.60 -14.48
C LEU A 38 -6.23 4.70 -13.89
N GLY A 39 -5.67 5.65 -13.12
CA GLY A 39 -6.42 6.71 -12.45
C GLY A 39 -7.24 6.24 -11.26
N ARG A 40 -6.90 5.09 -10.67
CA ARG A 40 -7.57 4.55 -9.49
C ARG A 40 -6.85 4.97 -8.22
N THR A 41 -7.59 5.38 -7.22
CA THR A 41 -7.04 5.63 -5.90
C THR A 41 -6.82 4.30 -5.19
N ILE A 42 -5.56 3.97 -4.91
CA ILE A 42 -5.15 2.79 -4.18
C ILE A 42 -4.73 3.22 -2.77
N SER A 43 -5.24 2.53 -1.76
CA SER A 43 -4.89 2.78 -0.37
C SER A 43 -4.43 1.47 0.26
N VAL A 44 -3.20 1.44 0.73
CA VAL A 44 -2.55 0.24 1.27
C VAL A 44 -1.91 0.59 2.60
N ASP A 45 -2.16 -0.19 3.63
CA ASP A 45 -1.30 -0.22 4.81
C ASP A 45 0.09 -0.70 4.38
N LYS A 46 1.11 -0.54 5.22
CA LYS A 46 2.45 -1.01 4.88
C LYS A 46 2.37 -2.48 4.42
N PRO A 47 2.63 -2.79 3.13
CA PRO A 47 2.46 -4.14 2.63
C PRO A 47 3.52 -5.07 3.21
N GLU A 48 3.08 -6.24 3.64
CA GLU A 48 3.94 -7.28 4.23
C GLU A 48 4.22 -8.40 3.23
N ARG A 49 3.40 -8.52 2.19
CA ARG A 49 3.48 -9.60 1.19
C ARG A 49 3.18 -9.06 -0.20
N VAL A 50 4.20 -8.86 -0.98
CA VAL A 50 4.08 -8.26 -2.32
C VAL A 50 4.34 -9.26 -3.42
N ALA A 51 3.52 -9.23 -4.47
CA ALA A 51 3.76 -9.97 -5.69
C ALA A 51 4.00 -9.00 -6.86
N ALA A 52 5.02 -9.25 -7.69
CA ALA A 52 5.33 -8.46 -8.88
C ALA A 52 5.15 -9.30 -10.15
N LEU A 53 4.25 -8.89 -11.05
CA LEU A 53 3.95 -9.65 -12.25
C LEU A 53 4.88 -9.34 -13.45
N THR A 54 5.94 -8.55 -13.21
CA THR A 54 7.06 -8.34 -14.14
C THR A 54 8.37 -8.23 -13.35
N GLY A 55 9.48 -8.66 -13.93
CA GLY A 55 10.81 -8.56 -13.31
C GLY A 55 11.23 -7.11 -13.04
N SER A 56 10.86 -6.17 -13.93
CA SER A 56 11.13 -4.75 -13.74
C SER A 56 10.43 -4.17 -12.50
N PHE A 57 9.24 -4.66 -12.16
CA PHE A 57 8.54 -4.21 -10.96
C PHE A 57 9.10 -4.86 -9.69
N ALA A 58 9.54 -6.13 -9.79
CA ALA A 58 10.29 -6.77 -8.71
C ALA A 58 11.60 -6.02 -8.42
N ASP A 59 12.33 -5.61 -9.45
CA ASP A 59 13.55 -4.81 -9.33
C ASP A 59 13.27 -3.45 -8.65
N ILE A 60 12.28 -2.71 -9.12
CA ILE A 60 11.87 -1.43 -8.50
C ILE A 60 11.46 -1.62 -7.03
N TRP A 61 10.72 -2.69 -6.73
CA TRP A 61 10.30 -3.00 -5.36
C TRP A 61 11.49 -3.28 -4.44
N CYS A 62 12.45 -4.08 -4.92
CA CYS A 62 13.69 -4.35 -4.18
C CYS A 62 14.51 -3.07 -3.98
N LEU A 63 14.68 -2.24 -5.02
CA LEU A 63 15.37 -0.96 -4.94
C LEU A 63 14.70 0.01 -3.94
N ALA A 64 13.39 -0.09 -3.77
CA ALA A 64 12.65 0.68 -2.77
C ALA A 64 12.75 0.11 -1.35
N GLY A 65 13.62 -0.86 -1.08
CA GLY A 65 13.78 -1.49 0.23
C GLY A 65 12.75 -2.58 0.55
N GLY A 66 12.02 -3.07 -0.46
CA GLY A 66 10.92 -4.04 -0.29
C GLY A 66 11.31 -5.51 -0.43
N GLU A 67 12.58 -5.85 -0.58
CA GLU A 67 13.04 -7.22 -0.88
C GLU A 67 12.49 -8.27 0.10
N GLU A 68 12.49 -7.98 1.39
CA GLU A 68 12.03 -8.92 2.43
C GLU A 68 10.53 -9.22 2.36
N THR A 69 9.75 -8.31 1.79
CA THR A 69 8.30 -8.46 1.64
C THR A 69 7.90 -9.05 0.30
N LEU A 70 8.82 -9.20 -0.66
CA LEU A 70 8.54 -9.80 -1.96
C LEU A 70 8.32 -11.31 -1.78
N VAL A 71 7.11 -11.80 -2.04
CA VAL A 71 6.74 -13.21 -1.85
C VAL A 71 6.55 -13.97 -3.15
N ALA A 72 6.31 -13.26 -4.27
CA ALA A 72 6.17 -13.85 -5.58
C ALA A 72 6.60 -12.88 -6.68
N ALA A 73 7.21 -13.40 -7.75
CA ALA A 73 7.65 -12.59 -8.87
C ALA A 73 7.54 -13.35 -10.20
N ALA A 74 7.40 -12.62 -11.31
CA ALA A 74 7.44 -13.20 -12.65
C ALA A 74 8.82 -13.76 -12.95
N GLY A 75 8.90 -14.79 -13.80
CA GLY A 75 10.14 -15.53 -14.09
C GLY A 75 11.25 -14.71 -14.71
N ASP A 76 10.95 -13.59 -15.37
CA ASP A 76 11.94 -12.66 -15.91
C ASP A 76 12.74 -11.93 -14.82
N SER A 77 12.30 -11.93 -13.57
CA SER A 77 13.06 -11.42 -12.41
C SER A 77 14.43 -12.11 -12.30
N TRP A 78 14.48 -13.43 -12.56
CA TRP A 78 15.72 -14.21 -12.52
C TRP A 78 16.47 -14.28 -13.85
N THR A 79 15.76 -14.18 -14.98
CA THR A 79 16.36 -14.45 -16.30
C THR A 79 16.75 -13.19 -17.06
N SER A 80 16.08 -12.06 -16.82
CA SER A 80 16.32 -10.80 -17.52
C SER A 80 16.84 -9.70 -16.62
N PHE A 81 16.45 -9.72 -15.35
CA PHE A 81 16.89 -8.76 -14.34
C PHE A 81 17.98 -9.29 -13.41
N ASP A 82 18.25 -10.62 -13.46
CA ASP A 82 19.29 -11.30 -12.67
C ASP A 82 19.19 -10.98 -11.16
N LEU A 83 17.96 -10.88 -10.66
CA LEU A 83 17.73 -10.59 -9.25
C LEU A 83 18.10 -11.78 -8.38
N SER A 84 18.88 -11.52 -7.33
CA SER A 84 19.27 -12.53 -6.32
C SER A 84 18.19 -12.69 -5.27
N LEU A 85 16.96 -13.03 -5.70
CA LEU A 85 15.82 -13.17 -4.82
C LEU A 85 15.97 -14.37 -3.88
N SER A 86 15.42 -14.25 -2.68
CA SER A 86 15.40 -15.32 -1.69
C SER A 86 14.65 -16.56 -2.19
N GLU A 87 15.05 -17.75 -1.72
CA GLU A 87 14.44 -19.05 -2.12
C GLU A 87 12.95 -19.14 -1.77
N HIS A 88 12.43 -18.32 -0.87
CA HIS A 88 11.01 -18.29 -0.53
C HIS A 88 10.17 -17.51 -1.55
N VAL A 89 10.78 -16.72 -2.45
CA VAL A 89 10.04 -15.99 -3.48
C VAL A 89 9.55 -16.96 -4.55
N VAL A 90 8.24 -17.03 -4.70
CA VAL A 90 7.59 -17.93 -5.66
C VAL A 90 7.78 -17.42 -7.09
N ASN A 91 8.29 -18.26 -7.97
CA ASN A 91 8.37 -17.96 -9.40
C ASN A 91 7.01 -18.21 -10.06
N LEU A 92 6.38 -17.14 -10.53
CA LEU A 92 5.05 -17.17 -11.16
C LEU A 92 5.09 -17.53 -12.65
N GLY A 93 6.28 -17.80 -13.22
CA GLY A 93 6.43 -18.14 -14.62
C GLY A 93 6.38 -16.93 -15.55
N ALA A 94 5.76 -17.09 -16.71
CA ALA A 94 5.82 -16.09 -17.78
C ALA A 94 4.93 -14.86 -17.50
N ILE A 95 5.41 -13.67 -17.85
CA ILE A 95 4.73 -12.36 -17.66
C ILE A 95 3.29 -12.35 -18.21
N LYS A 96 3.05 -13.01 -19.35
CA LYS A 96 1.73 -13.00 -20.02
C LYS A 96 0.80 -14.10 -19.51
N THR A 97 1.32 -15.09 -18.80
CA THR A 97 0.57 -16.23 -18.28
C THR A 97 1.13 -16.61 -16.90
N PRO A 98 1.04 -15.71 -15.91
CA PRO A 98 1.51 -16.04 -14.57
C PRO A 98 0.66 -17.16 -13.98
N ASP A 99 1.28 -17.99 -13.15
CA ASP A 99 0.57 -19.06 -12.44
C ASP A 99 -0.29 -18.45 -11.34
N MET A 100 -1.61 -18.43 -11.57
CA MET A 100 -2.58 -17.84 -10.66
C MET A 100 -2.75 -18.67 -9.38
N GLU A 101 -2.54 -19.99 -9.44
CA GLU A 101 -2.65 -20.85 -8.25
C GLU A 101 -1.49 -20.56 -7.31
N LEU A 102 -0.28 -20.44 -7.85
CA LEU A 102 0.91 -20.06 -7.08
C LEU A 102 0.80 -18.64 -6.53
N LEU A 103 0.27 -17.69 -7.33
CA LEU A 103 0.06 -16.32 -6.88
C LEU A 103 -0.90 -16.26 -5.68
N LEU A 104 -2.05 -16.92 -5.78
CA LEU A 104 -3.04 -16.97 -4.70
C LEU A 104 -2.49 -17.72 -3.47
N ALA A 105 -1.74 -18.81 -3.68
CA ALA A 105 -1.10 -19.56 -2.59
C ALA A 105 -0.02 -18.73 -1.88
N ALA A 106 0.67 -17.85 -2.58
CA ALA A 106 1.61 -16.90 -1.99
C ALA A 106 0.91 -15.85 -1.11
N ALA A 107 -0.42 -15.72 -1.19
CA ALA A 107 -1.25 -14.83 -0.39
C ALA A 107 -0.67 -13.40 -0.26
N PRO A 108 -0.43 -12.68 -1.37
CA PRO A 108 0.04 -11.30 -1.30
C PRO A 108 -1.06 -10.37 -0.79
N ASP A 109 -0.69 -9.30 -0.12
CA ASP A 109 -1.59 -8.19 0.24
C ASP A 109 -1.55 -7.06 -0.80
N LEU A 110 -0.48 -7.03 -1.63
CA LEU A 110 -0.34 -6.11 -2.76
C LEU A 110 0.20 -6.84 -3.98
N VAL A 111 -0.43 -6.62 -5.14
CA VAL A 111 0.02 -7.14 -6.45
C VAL A 111 0.36 -5.98 -7.37
N LEU A 112 1.60 -5.95 -7.87
CA LEU A 112 2.09 -4.97 -8.83
C LEU A 112 1.88 -5.51 -10.25
N VAL A 113 1.06 -4.82 -11.04
CA VAL A 113 0.57 -5.24 -12.36
C VAL A 113 0.96 -4.21 -13.42
N SER A 114 1.40 -4.67 -14.59
CA SER A 114 1.69 -3.77 -15.71
C SER A 114 0.43 -3.43 -16.51
N SER A 115 0.12 -2.14 -16.62
CA SER A 115 -0.95 -1.64 -17.49
C SER A 115 -0.60 -1.72 -18.99
N ASN A 116 0.67 -1.96 -19.34
CA ASN A 116 1.11 -2.18 -20.71
C ASN A 116 0.93 -3.62 -21.22
N THR A 117 0.54 -4.54 -20.35
CA THR A 117 0.39 -5.95 -20.68
C THR A 117 -1.08 -6.33 -20.62
N ALA A 118 -1.74 -6.46 -21.79
CA ALA A 118 -3.16 -6.78 -21.87
C ALA A 118 -3.54 -8.05 -21.08
N ALA A 119 -2.67 -9.06 -21.06
CA ALA A 119 -2.88 -10.28 -20.29
C ALA A 119 -2.92 -10.00 -18.76
N GLN A 120 -2.10 -9.07 -18.27
CA GLN A 120 -2.12 -8.68 -16.85
C GLN A 120 -3.32 -7.79 -16.52
N LEU A 121 -3.71 -6.88 -17.43
CA LEU A 121 -4.95 -6.11 -17.24
C LEU A 121 -6.18 -7.01 -17.12
N ALA A 122 -6.21 -8.13 -17.83
CA ALA A 122 -7.29 -9.10 -17.73
C ALA A 122 -7.35 -9.83 -16.37
N LEU A 123 -6.29 -9.75 -15.57
CA LEU A 123 -6.24 -10.34 -14.22
C LEU A 123 -6.77 -9.41 -13.13
N LEU A 124 -6.97 -8.12 -13.40
CA LEU A 124 -7.39 -7.13 -12.40
C LEU A 124 -8.66 -7.57 -11.67
N GLU A 125 -9.75 -7.77 -12.43
CA GLU A 125 -11.02 -8.15 -11.84
C GLU A 125 -10.96 -9.49 -11.07
N PRO A 126 -10.36 -10.58 -11.61
CA PRO A 126 -10.15 -11.81 -10.86
C PRO A 126 -9.35 -11.64 -9.56
N LEU A 127 -8.29 -10.84 -9.56
CA LEU A 127 -7.46 -10.61 -8.38
C LEU A 127 -8.21 -9.81 -7.31
N GLU A 128 -8.92 -8.75 -7.71
CA GLU A 128 -9.74 -7.94 -6.82
C GLU A 128 -10.92 -8.74 -6.25
N GLN A 129 -11.55 -9.62 -7.04
CA GLN A 129 -12.59 -10.55 -6.56
C GLN A 129 -12.04 -11.58 -5.56
N ALA A 130 -10.76 -11.93 -5.67
CA ALA A 130 -10.06 -12.75 -4.70
C ALA A 130 -9.68 -11.98 -3.41
N GLY A 131 -9.98 -10.68 -3.33
CA GLY A 131 -9.71 -9.83 -2.17
C GLY A 131 -8.29 -9.26 -2.11
N LEU A 132 -7.55 -9.31 -3.21
CA LEU A 132 -6.19 -8.77 -3.29
C LEU A 132 -6.22 -7.27 -3.65
N THR A 133 -5.33 -6.49 -3.06
CA THR A 133 -5.10 -5.12 -3.53
C THR A 133 -4.20 -5.15 -4.76
N VAL A 134 -4.63 -4.49 -5.83
CA VAL A 134 -3.89 -4.48 -7.11
C VAL A 134 -3.55 -3.05 -7.50
N ALA A 135 -2.27 -2.78 -7.70
CA ALA A 135 -1.77 -1.51 -8.21
C ALA A 135 -1.20 -1.67 -9.63
N CYS A 136 -1.67 -0.84 -10.55
CA CYS A 136 -1.28 -0.86 -11.95
C CYS A 136 -0.28 0.23 -12.28
N PHE A 137 0.83 -0.15 -12.92
CA PHE A 137 1.86 0.77 -13.33
C PHE A 137 2.14 0.68 -14.83
N ASN A 138 2.46 1.84 -15.42
CA ASN A 138 2.92 2.00 -16.80
C ASN A 138 4.36 2.53 -16.76
N VAL A 139 5.34 1.66 -16.92
CA VAL A 139 6.75 2.07 -16.89
C VAL A 139 7.36 1.87 -18.27
N THR A 140 7.38 2.95 -19.06
CA THR A 140 7.93 2.96 -20.44
C THR A 140 9.06 3.98 -20.60
N ASN A 141 9.23 4.86 -19.61
CA ASN A 141 10.27 5.90 -19.63
C ASN A 141 10.79 6.17 -18.22
N PHE A 142 11.84 6.96 -18.11
CA PHE A 142 12.53 7.23 -16.86
C PHE A 142 11.66 8.00 -15.84
N SER A 143 10.79 8.91 -16.30
CA SER A 143 9.90 9.64 -15.37
C SER A 143 8.86 8.73 -14.74
N GLU A 144 8.31 7.77 -15.49
CA GLU A 144 7.38 6.76 -14.99
C GLU A 144 8.08 5.78 -14.03
N TYR A 145 9.33 5.41 -14.34
CA TYR A 145 10.18 4.63 -13.46
C TYR A 145 10.38 5.34 -12.10
N LEU A 146 10.80 6.61 -12.11
CA LEU A 146 10.99 7.37 -10.87
C LEU A 146 9.69 7.52 -10.08
N ARG A 147 8.57 7.74 -10.76
CA ARG A 147 7.27 7.84 -10.10
C ARG A 147 6.88 6.52 -9.41
N MET A 148 7.09 5.38 -10.07
CA MET A 148 6.83 4.08 -9.44
C MET A 148 7.78 3.83 -8.26
N LEU A 149 9.06 4.16 -8.41
CA LEU A 149 10.04 4.04 -7.32
C LEU A 149 9.65 4.90 -6.10
N GLU A 150 9.21 6.15 -6.31
CA GLU A 150 8.72 7.04 -5.26
C GLU A 150 7.53 6.43 -4.51
N ILE A 151 6.55 5.89 -5.24
CA ILE A 151 5.39 5.22 -4.64
C ILE A 151 5.82 3.99 -3.83
N CYS A 152 6.69 3.15 -4.41
CA CYS A 152 7.21 1.96 -3.72
C CYS A 152 7.99 2.33 -2.45
N THR A 153 8.83 3.37 -2.51
CA THR A 153 9.55 3.90 -1.33
C THR A 153 8.60 4.40 -0.24
N GLY A 154 7.52 5.08 -0.64
CA GLY A 154 6.46 5.48 0.28
C GLY A 154 5.75 4.29 0.95
N LEU A 155 5.54 3.20 0.23
CA LEU A 155 4.92 1.96 0.71
C LEU A 155 5.85 1.17 1.65
N THR A 156 7.13 1.09 1.35
CA THR A 156 8.12 0.40 2.21
C THR A 156 8.47 1.22 3.45
N GLY A 157 8.37 2.55 3.35
CA GLY A 157 8.81 3.49 4.39
C GLY A 157 10.33 3.66 4.43
N ASP A 158 11.04 3.21 3.41
CA ASP A 158 12.50 3.36 3.28
C ASP A 158 12.85 4.69 2.58
N GLY A 159 12.85 5.78 3.35
CA GLY A 159 13.17 7.11 2.84
C GLY A 159 14.62 7.31 2.36
N GLU A 160 15.50 6.32 2.55
CA GLU A 160 16.88 6.35 2.07
C GLU A 160 17.04 5.75 0.66
N ALA A 161 16.01 5.03 0.17
CA ALA A 161 16.03 4.40 -1.14
C ALA A 161 15.80 5.38 -2.32
N TYR A 162 15.46 6.65 -2.02
CA TYR A 162 15.14 7.66 -3.04
C TYR A 162 16.03 8.89 -2.93
#